data_8e90ee774a9c70a361b636ef02a2f66c
#
_entry.id   8e90ee774a9c70a361b636ef02a2f66c
#
_cell.length_a   1.000
_cell.length_b   1.000
_cell.length_c   1.000
_cell.angle_alpha   90.00
_cell.angle_beta   90.00
_cell.angle_gamma   90.00
#
_symmetry.space_group_name_H-M   'P 1'
#
loop_
_entity.id
_entity.type
_entity.pdbx_description
1 polymer ?
#
loop_
_entity_poly.entity_id
_entity_poly.type
_entity_poly.pdbx_seq_one_letter_code
_entity_poly.pdbx_strand_id
1 'polypeptide(L)'
;MNVKALRGALKAIKAVVETRNTIPILSHVLITSAPGQMFLTGTDLDIMVEKTIDLEDAGANRAMNFCVDASTLASIAAKLPTEGVASIAADGNTGITIKCGRARFKLNTLPTDDFPTIAMGDWDAEWEQDATQLIKLIESVKFAVANEETRYYLNGIFIHVPDGSSCQFAAATDGNRLARYHWDMAEGAEGMPGIIIPRKAIATLGQLLDEEGGTIGVSVSTQRFRFEIGKTVLTGKTIDGQFPEYSRVIPAGNPLDCWFEPGPLAEAVERVLTISSDKTRAIALNFEPKSITLEVVSPENGTASEDVPCEFNGDALRIGFNGRYLLDVLAQMKGTGAEGTRARVLLADPAAPSLWQQSDEAALLCVLMPLRV
;
A
#
# COMPACT_ATOMS: atom_id res chain seq x y z
N MET A 1 -4.09 -7.17 -31.32
CA MET A 1 -4.55 -6.79 -29.98
C MET A 1 -5.03 -5.34 -29.97
N ASN A 2 -5.97 -5.02 -29.11
CA ASN A 2 -6.46 -3.66 -28.91
C ASN A 2 -5.40 -2.79 -28.19
N VAL A 3 -5.19 -1.54 -28.66
CA VAL A 3 -4.20 -0.60 -28.06
C VAL A 3 -4.57 -0.25 -26.62
N LYS A 4 -5.86 -0.18 -26.26
CA LYS A 4 -6.33 0.06 -24.90
C LYS A 4 -5.86 -1.06 -23.94
N ALA A 5 -5.98 -2.32 -24.36
CA ALA A 5 -5.50 -3.47 -23.58
C ALA A 5 -3.96 -3.44 -23.40
N LEU A 6 -3.22 -3.10 -24.45
CA LEU A 6 -1.76 -2.94 -24.38
C LEU A 6 -1.36 -1.82 -23.41
N ARG A 7 -2.06 -0.68 -23.41
CA ARG A 7 -1.81 0.43 -22.47
C ARG A 7 -2.05 0.01 -21.02
N GLY A 8 -3.17 -0.65 -20.77
CA GLY A 8 -3.48 -1.16 -19.42
C GLY A 8 -2.41 -2.13 -18.92
N ALA A 9 -1.99 -3.08 -19.78
CA ALA A 9 -0.94 -4.01 -19.41
C ALA A 9 0.40 -3.30 -19.11
N LEU A 10 0.81 -2.36 -19.97
CA LEU A 10 2.06 -1.63 -19.75
C LEU A 10 1.99 -0.69 -18.53
N LYS A 11 0.81 -0.19 -18.16
CA LYS A 11 0.64 0.56 -16.92
C LYS A 11 0.87 -0.32 -15.70
N ALA A 12 0.30 -1.53 -15.67
CA ALA A 12 0.52 -2.51 -14.62
C ALA A 12 2.01 -2.89 -14.49
N ILE A 13 2.67 -3.17 -15.61
CA ILE A 13 4.11 -3.51 -15.65
C ILE A 13 4.98 -2.35 -15.13
N LYS A 14 4.65 -1.11 -15.48
CA LYS A 14 5.42 0.07 -15.02
C LYS A 14 5.34 0.32 -13.53
N ALA A 15 4.37 -0.25 -12.82
CA ALA A 15 4.30 -0.19 -11.36
C ALA A 15 5.48 -0.91 -10.68
N VAL A 16 6.10 -1.87 -11.38
CA VAL A 16 7.21 -2.69 -10.87
C VAL A 16 8.54 -2.32 -11.50
N VAL A 17 8.57 -2.14 -12.83
CA VAL A 17 9.79 -1.90 -13.59
C VAL A 17 10.44 -0.58 -13.21
N GLU A 18 11.73 -0.62 -12.86
CA GLU A 18 12.52 0.55 -12.52
C GLU A 18 13.15 1.18 -13.76
N THR A 19 13.00 2.50 -13.89
CA THR A 19 13.55 3.25 -15.03
C THR A 19 15.05 3.44 -14.98
N ARG A 20 15.68 3.27 -13.81
CA ARG A 20 17.11 3.37 -13.57
C ARG A 20 17.58 2.16 -12.79
N ASN A 21 18.13 1.19 -13.47
CA ASN A 21 18.68 -0.01 -12.86
C ASN A 21 20.08 -0.29 -13.42
N THR A 22 20.96 -0.86 -12.59
CA THR A 22 22.29 -1.31 -13.00
C THR A 22 22.24 -2.58 -13.85
N ILE A 23 21.15 -3.34 -13.79
CA ILE A 23 20.88 -4.56 -14.55
C ILE A 23 19.92 -4.19 -15.70
N PRO A 24 20.37 -4.10 -16.97
CA PRO A 24 19.55 -3.58 -18.06
C PRO A 24 18.23 -4.31 -18.28
N ILE A 25 18.18 -5.63 -18.09
CA ILE A 25 16.99 -6.44 -18.36
C ILE A 25 15.82 -6.07 -17.42
N LEU A 26 16.07 -5.53 -16.21
CA LEU A 26 15.05 -5.12 -15.26
C LEU A 26 14.31 -3.84 -15.68
N SER A 27 14.80 -3.11 -16.69
CA SER A 27 14.06 -2.01 -17.33
C SER A 27 13.18 -2.48 -18.49
N HIS A 28 13.19 -3.79 -18.79
CA HIS A 28 12.49 -4.38 -19.92
C HIS A 28 11.22 -5.11 -19.47
N VAL A 29 10.28 -5.23 -20.39
CA VAL A 29 9.12 -6.12 -20.28
C VAL A 29 9.39 -7.36 -21.09
N LEU A 30 9.23 -8.54 -20.48
CA LEU A 30 9.19 -9.80 -21.19
C LEU A 30 7.81 -9.95 -21.83
N ILE A 31 7.78 -10.23 -23.11
CA ILE A 31 6.55 -10.49 -23.88
C ILE A 31 6.63 -11.92 -24.38
N THR A 32 5.68 -12.75 -23.94
CA THR A 32 5.50 -14.11 -24.43
C THR A 32 4.10 -14.27 -25.02
N SER A 33 3.87 -15.30 -25.82
CA SER A 33 2.55 -15.58 -26.35
C SER A 33 2.23 -17.07 -26.38
N ALA A 34 0.96 -17.37 -26.17
CA ALA A 34 0.33 -18.67 -26.39
C ALA A 34 -0.86 -18.48 -27.35
N PRO A 35 -1.47 -19.55 -27.87
CA PRO A 35 -2.64 -19.45 -28.73
C PRO A 35 -3.76 -18.62 -28.09
N GLY A 36 -4.13 -17.48 -28.73
CA GLY A 36 -5.17 -16.59 -28.26
C GLY A 36 -4.77 -15.63 -27.13
N GLN A 37 -3.55 -15.69 -26.60
CA GLN A 37 -3.11 -14.87 -25.49
C GLN A 37 -1.68 -14.33 -25.64
N MET A 38 -1.44 -13.19 -25.04
CA MET A 38 -0.12 -12.59 -24.89
C MET A 38 0.09 -12.21 -23.43
N PHE A 39 1.26 -12.51 -22.90
CA PHE A 39 1.66 -12.20 -21.53
C PHE A 39 2.73 -11.13 -21.53
N LEU A 40 2.56 -10.15 -20.69
CA LEU A 40 3.56 -9.12 -20.41
C LEU A 40 4.02 -9.28 -18.96
N THR A 41 5.31 -9.48 -18.75
CA THR A 41 5.89 -9.66 -17.42
C THR A 41 6.96 -8.63 -17.14
N GLY A 42 6.89 -8.01 -15.97
CA GLY A 42 7.90 -7.09 -15.45
C GLY A 42 8.29 -7.46 -14.03
N THR A 43 9.55 -7.22 -13.66
CA THR A 43 10.08 -7.57 -12.33
C THR A 43 11.20 -6.61 -11.91
N ASP A 44 11.41 -6.50 -10.59
CA ASP A 44 12.56 -5.84 -9.96
C ASP A 44 13.41 -6.82 -9.13
N LEU A 45 13.20 -8.14 -9.28
CA LEU A 45 13.76 -9.27 -8.54
C LEU A 45 13.01 -9.63 -7.24
N ASP A 46 12.31 -8.72 -6.62
CA ASP A 46 11.56 -8.95 -5.37
C ASP A 46 10.07 -9.08 -5.62
N ILE A 47 9.54 -8.36 -6.58
CA ILE A 47 8.16 -8.47 -7.05
C ILE A 47 8.10 -8.64 -8.56
N MET A 48 7.07 -9.32 -9.03
CA MET A 48 6.81 -9.57 -10.46
C MET A 48 5.33 -9.35 -10.73
N VAL A 49 5.04 -8.60 -11.80
CA VAL A 49 3.69 -8.45 -12.33
C VAL A 49 3.62 -9.13 -13.69
N GLU A 50 2.64 -10.00 -13.86
CA GLU A 50 2.27 -10.57 -15.14
C GLU A 50 0.87 -10.09 -15.52
N LYS A 51 0.69 -9.64 -16.75
CA LYS A 51 -0.61 -9.23 -17.30
C LYS A 51 -0.91 -9.99 -18.59
N THR A 52 -2.06 -10.66 -18.60
CA THR A 52 -2.57 -11.37 -19.77
C THR A 52 -3.43 -10.46 -20.65
N ILE A 53 -3.19 -10.48 -21.96
CA ILE A 53 -4.00 -9.82 -22.99
C ILE A 53 -4.57 -10.89 -23.93
N ASP A 54 -5.90 -10.91 -24.14
CA ASP A 54 -6.51 -11.75 -25.16
C ASP A 54 -6.21 -11.21 -26.55
N LEU A 55 -5.95 -12.11 -27.48
CA LEU A 55 -5.71 -11.82 -28.89
C LEU A 55 -6.93 -12.26 -29.70
N GLU A 56 -7.45 -11.34 -30.53
CA GLU A 56 -8.65 -11.57 -31.34
C GLU A 56 -8.44 -12.64 -32.43
N ASP A 57 -7.19 -12.89 -32.84
CA ASP A 57 -6.84 -13.83 -33.89
C ASP A 57 -5.92 -14.94 -33.36
N ALA A 58 -6.52 -16.08 -33.05
CA ALA A 58 -5.80 -17.26 -32.53
C ALA A 58 -4.96 -17.98 -33.60
N GLY A 59 -5.20 -17.72 -34.88
CA GLY A 59 -4.59 -18.47 -35.99
C GLY A 59 -3.23 -17.96 -36.50
N ALA A 60 -2.84 -16.74 -36.11
CA ALA A 60 -1.62 -16.08 -36.61
C ALA A 60 -0.45 -16.06 -35.63
N ASN A 61 -0.55 -16.72 -34.48
CA ASN A 61 0.41 -16.60 -33.42
C ASN A 61 1.62 -17.50 -33.61
N ARG A 62 2.69 -16.92 -34.20
CA ARG A 62 4.04 -17.47 -33.91
C ARG A 62 4.35 -17.24 -32.45
N ALA A 63 4.89 -18.25 -31.77
CA ALA A 63 5.40 -18.12 -30.41
C ALA A 63 6.34 -16.89 -30.34
N MET A 64 6.00 -15.94 -29.50
CA MET A 64 6.79 -14.74 -29.23
C MET A 64 7.51 -14.92 -27.91
N ASN A 65 8.79 -14.59 -27.87
CA ASN A 65 9.59 -14.63 -26.65
C ASN A 65 10.71 -13.58 -26.79
N PHE A 66 10.54 -12.39 -26.23
CA PHE A 66 11.52 -11.32 -26.31
C PHE A 66 11.34 -10.30 -25.17
N CYS A 67 12.43 -9.62 -24.82
CA CYS A 67 12.44 -8.52 -23.87
C CYS A 67 12.61 -7.20 -24.60
N VAL A 68 11.73 -6.23 -24.32
CA VAL A 68 11.76 -4.89 -24.90
C VAL A 68 11.72 -3.82 -23.83
N ASP A 69 12.39 -2.68 -24.05
CA ASP A 69 12.39 -1.56 -23.09
C ASP A 69 10.95 -1.11 -22.77
N ALA A 70 10.59 -1.24 -21.49
CA ALA A 70 9.22 -1.02 -21.01
C ALA A 70 8.78 0.45 -21.17
N SER A 71 9.70 1.40 -20.94
CA SER A 71 9.41 2.83 -21.03
C SER A 71 9.18 3.27 -22.47
N THR A 72 9.99 2.79 -23.40
CA THR A 72 9.84 3.06 -24.83
C THR A 72 8.54 2.47 -25.36
N LEU A 73 8.26 1.20 -25.04
CA LEU A 73 7.03 0.54 -25.47
C LEU A 73 5.78 1.23 -24.91
N ALA A 74 5.79 1.61 -23.63
CA ALA A 74 4.70 2.35 -23.00
C ALA A 74 4.51 3.74 -23.64
N SER A 75 5.61 4.45 -23.96
CA SER A 75 5.56 5.75 -24.63
C SER A 75 4.96 5.66 -26.03
N ILE A 76 5.31 4.63 -26.80
CA ILE A 76 4.71 4.33 -28.08
C ILE A 76 3.22 4.03 -27.92
N ALA A 77 2.86 3.08 -27.06
CA ALA A 77 1.49 2.70 -26.81
C ALA A 77 0.61 3.90 -26.40
N ALA A 78 1.15 4.82 -25.58
CA ALA A 78 0.46 6.04 -25.17
C ALA A 78 0.14 7.01 -26.32
N LYS A 79 0.87 6.95 -27.43
CA LYS A 79 0.68 7.83 -28.61
C LYS A 79 -0.14 7.16 -29.73
N LEU A 80 -0.36 5.85 -29.69
CA LEU A 80 -1.20 5.17 -30.68
C LEU A 80 -2.68 5.54 -30.48
N PRO A 81 -3.56 5.45 -31.52
CA PRO A 81 -4.99 5.63 -31.33
C PRO A 81 -5.58 4.62 -30.36
N THR A 82 -6.38 5.07 -29.39
CA THR A 82 -6.93 4.22 -28.31
C THR A 82 -7.74 3.04 -28.84
N GLU A 83 -8.57 3.31 -29.87
CA GLU A 83 -9.42 2.28 -30.53
C GLU A 83 -8.67 1.56 -31.66
N GLY A 84 -7.35 1.74 -31.73
CA GLY A 84 -6.53 1.12 -32.75
C GLY A 84 -6.25 -0.36 -32.43
N VAL A 85 -5.96 -1.11 -33.49
CA VAL A 85 -5.45 -2.48 -33.39
C VAL A 85 -3.96 -2.46 -33.70
N ALA A 86 -3.16 -2.89 -32.72
CA ALA A 86 -1.71 -3.03 -32.84
C ALA A 86 -1.33 -4.49 -33.14
N SER A 87 -0.32 -4.68 -33.97
CA SER A 87 0.37 -5.96 -34.15
C SER A 87 1.83 -5.85 -33.73
N ILE A 88 2.34 -6.88 -33.08
CA ILE A 88 3.75 -7.04 -32.74
C ILE A 88 4.26 -8.28 -33.47
N ALA A 89 5.40 -8.16 -34.13
CA ALA A 89 6.02 -9.26 -34.84
C ALA A 89 7.54 -9.23 -34.64
N ALA A 90 8.17 -10.39 -34.53
CA ALA A 90 9.63 -10.50 -34.54
C ALA A 90 10.23 -9.92 -35.83
N ASP A 91 11.34 -9.20 -35.71
CA ASP A 91 12.12 -8.63 -36.82
C ASP A 91 13.58 -9.17 -36.69
N GLY A 92 13.79 -10.36 -37.25
CA GLY A 92 15.02 -11.11 -37.01
C GLY A 92 15.11 -11.67 -35.58
N ASN A 93 16.34 -11.82 -35.06
CA ASN A 93 16.61 -12.40 -33.74
C ASN A 93 16.78 -11.34 -32.65
N THR A 94 16.90 -10.07 -33.01
CA THR A 94 17.29 -8.99 -32.07
C THR A 94 16.34 -7.79 -32.11
N GLY A 95 15.16 -7.97 -32.68
CA GLY A 95 14.23 -6.85 -32.81
C GLY A 95 12.79 -7.28 -32.94
N ILE A 96 11.90 -6.29 -32.75
CA ILE A 96 10.48 -6.39 -33.03
C ILE A 96 10.00 -5.25 -33.91
N THR A 97 8.95 -5.49 -34.67
CA THR A 97 8.20 -4.48 -35.38
C THR A 97 6.81 -4.36 -34.79
N ILE A 98 6.43 -3.14 -34.38
CA ILE A 98 5.07 -2.78 -33.93
C ILE A 98 4.40 -1.99 -35.04
N LYS A 99 3.18 -2.38 -35.40
CA LYS A 99 2.36 -1.68 -36.43
C LYS A 99 1.00 -1.33 -35.83
N CYS A 100 0.53 -0.10 -36.13
CA CYS A 100 -0.83 0.32 -35.81
C CYS A 100 -1.27 1.34 -36.92
N GLY A 101 -2.21 0.97 -37.76
CA GLY A 101 -2.57 1.75 -38.93
C GLY A 101 -1.36 2.01 -39.84
N ARG A 102 -1.01 3.29 -40.03
CA ARG A 102 0.17 3.70 -40.83
C ARG A 102 1.46 3.79 -40.00
N ALA A 103 1.35 3.77 -38.68
CA ALA A 103 2.51 3.86 -37.81
C ALA A 103 3.29 2.52 -37.77
N ARG A 104 4.60 2.61 -37.83
CA ARG A 104 5.50 1.47 -37.77
C ARG A 104 6.71 1.82 -36.90
N PHE A 105 6.98 1.02 -35.90
CA PHE A 105 8.13 1.16 -35.01
C PHE A 105 8.97 -0.11 -35.05
N LYS A 106 10.28 0.04 -35.08
CA LYS A 106 11.24 -1.05 -34.93
C LYS A 106 11.98 -0.83 -33.62
N LEU A 107 11.96 -1.81 -32.74
CA LEU A 107 12.63 -1.77 -31.45
C LEU A 107 13.63 -2.91 -31.34
N ASN A 108 14.76 -2.64 -30.71
CA ASN A 108 15.72 -3.66 -30.33
C ASN A 108 15.18 -4.46 -29.13
N THR A 109 15.58 -5.71 -29.02
CA THR A 109 15.22 -6.61 -27.93
C THR A 109 16.46 -7.18 -27.26
N LEU A 110 16.33 -7.56 -25.99
CA LEU A 110 17.33 -8.36 -25.28
C LEU A 110 16.92 -9.85 -25.33
N PRO A 111 17.91 -10.77 -25.20
CA PRO A 111 17.63 -12.18 -24.99
C PRO A 111 16.77 -12.40 -23.75
N THR A 112 15.94 -13.44 -23.79
CA THR A 112 15.00 -13.76 -22.70
C THR A 112 15.57 -14.71 -21.65
N ASP A 113 16.68 -15.37 -21.98
CA ASP A 113 17.32 -16.38 -21.09
C ASP A 113 17.79 -15.76 -19.77
N ASP A 114 18.12 -14.48 -19.77
CA ASP A 114 18.54 -13.74 -18.58
C ASP A 114 17.38 -13.04 -17.84
N PHE A 115 16.12 -13.18 -18.31
CA PHE A 115 15.00 -12.53 -17.64
C PHE A 115 14.68 -13.26 -16.33
N PRO A 116 14.71 -12.54 -15.17
CA PRO A 116 14.53 -13.17 -13.88
C PRO A 116 13.10 -13.67 -13.69
N THR A 117 12.96 -14.84 -13.12
CA THR A 117 11.67 -15.41 -12.73
C THR A 117 11.61 -15.60 -11.21
N ILE A 118 10.45 -15.37 -10.62
CA ILE A 118 10.19 -15.77 -9.24
C ILE A 118 9.68 -17.22 -9.30
N ALA A 119 10.47 -18.15 -8.76
CA ALA A 119 10.09 -19.54 -8.76
C ALA A 119 8.78 -19.74 -8.01
N MET A 120 7.83 -20.45 -8.62
CA MET A 120 6.62 -20.91 -7.95
C MET A 120 7.00 -22.01 -6.96
N GLY A 121 6.35 -22.06 -5.81
CA GLY A 121 6.47 -23.09 -4.79
C GLY A 121 5.09 -23.48 -4.30
N ASP A 122 5.05 -24.38 -3.33
CA ASP A 122 3.80 -24.71 -2.64
C ASP A 122 3.34 -23.53 -1.79
N TRP A 123 2.04 -23.40 -1.66
CA TRP A 123 1.40 -22.36 -0.84
C TRP A 123 0.95 -22.97 0.49
N ASP A 124 1.16 -22.24 1.59
CA ASP A 124 0.74 -22.67 2.93
C ASP A 124 -0.75 -22.37 3.16
N ALA A 125 -1.28 -21.32 2.52
CA ALA A 125 -2.70 -21.00 2.53
C ALA A 125 -3.13 -20.27 1.25
N GLU A 126 -4.38 -20.50 0.85
CA GLU A 126 -5.00 -19.90 -0.32
C GLU A 126 -6.47 -19.55 -0.02
N TRP A 127 -6.90 -18.34 -0.40
CA TRP A 127 -8.29 -17.89 -0.20
C TRP A 127 -8.70 -16.85 -1.24
N GLU A 128 -10.00 -16.56 -1.27
CA GLU A 128 -10.53 -15.45 -2.04
C GLU A 128 -10.81 -14.25 -1.14
N GLN A 129 -10.51 -13.05 -1.64
CA GLN A 129 -10.70 -11.78 -0.93
C GLN A 129 -11.41 -10.77 -1.82
N ASP A 130 -12.34 -9.99 -1.26
CA ASP A 130 -12.91 -8.85 -1.96
C ASP A 130 -11.89 -7.71 -2.10
N ALA A 131 -11.77 -7.15 -3.30
CA ALA A 131 -10.83 -6.06 -3.61
C ALA A 131 -11.05 -4.83 -2.71
N THR A 132 -12.31 -4.48 -2.45
CA THR A 132 -12.67 -3.30 -1.64
C THR A 132 -12.22 -3.47 -0.20
N GLN A 133 -12.38 -4.68 0.34
CA GLN A 133 -11.90 -5.01 1.68
C GLN A 133 -10.38 -4.98 1.75
N LEU A 134 -9.69 -5.52 0.74
CA LEU A 134 -8.23 -5.50 0.70
C LEU A 134 -7.67 -4.08 0.55
N ILE A 135 -8.29 -3.23 -0.27
CA ILE A 135 -7.96 -1.80 -0.36
C ILE A 135 -8.13 -1.14 1.00
N LYS A 136 -9.28 -1.35 1.66
CA LYS A 136 -9.57 -0.77 2.98
C LYS A 136 -8.52 -1.18 4.01
N LEU A 137 -8.15 -2.46 4.03
CA LEU A 137 -7.09 -2.98 4.90
C LEU A 137 -5.78 -2.24 4.67
N ILE A 138 -5.32 -2.19 3.41
CA ILE A 138 -4.06 -1.53 3.03
C ILE A 138 -4.08 -0.05 3.45
N GLU A 139 -5.13 0.68 3.05
CA GLU A 139 -5.25 2.11 3.34
C GLU A 139 -5.27 2.40 4.85
N SER A 140 -5.90 1.50 5.63
CA SER A 140 -6.02 1.66 7.08
C SER A 140 -4.69 1.56 7.84
N VAL A 141 -3.68 0.86 7.30
CA VAL A 141 -2.43 0.60 8.05
C VAL A 141 -1.16 1.09 7.35
N LYS A 142 -1.17 1.30 6.02
CA LYS A 142 0.04 1.63 5.24
C LYS A 142 0.78 2.89 5.70
N PHE A 143 0.07 3.86 6.30
CA PHE A 143 0.66 5.11 6.78
C PHE A 143 1.65 4.89 7.93
N ALA A 144 1.52 3.78 8.66
CA ALA A 144 2.39 3.42 9.78
C ALA A 144 3.60 2.56 9.36
N VAL A 145 3.70 2.15 8.09
CA VAL A 145 4.84 1.38 7.59
C VAL A 145 6.13 2.20 7.69
N ALA A 146 7.18 1.60 8.24
CA ALA A 146 8.49 2.22 8.35
C ALA A 146 9.20 2.40 6.99
N ASN A 147 10.21 3.26 6.98
CA ASN A 147 11.09 3.49 5.84
C ASN A 147 12.54 3.60 6.34
N GLU A 148 13.02 2.56 7.00
CA GLU A 148 14.35 2.51 7.59
C GLU A 148 15.12 1.30 7.08
N GLU A 149 16.44 1.46 6.87
CA GLU A 149 17.29 0.35 6.41
C GLU A 149 17.61 -0.65 7.52
N THR A 150 17.75 -0.16 8.76
CA THR A 150 18.18 -0.99 9.90
C THR A 150 17.09 -1.88 10.46
N ARG A 151 15.83 -1.42 10.43
CA ARG A 151 14.65 -2.17 10.86
C ARG A 151 13.80 -2.60 9.68
N TYR A 152 14.43 -3.26 8.69
CA TYR A 152 13.81 -3.64 7.42
C TYR A 152 12.53 -4.48 7.60
N TYR A 153 12.42 -5.25 8.68
CA TYR A 153 11.23 -6.04 9.02
C TYR A 153 10.00 -5.18 9.36
N LEU A 154 10.14 -3.85 9.52
CA LEU A 154 9.05 -2.88 9.67
C LEU A 154 8.66 -2.20 8.34
N ASN A 155 9.39 -2.48 7.24
CA ASN A 155 9.17 -1.83 5.93
C ASN A 155 8.04 -2.49 5.13
N GLY A 156 7.05 -3.07 5.80
CA GLY A 156 5.91 -3.73 5.20
C GLY A 156 4.71 -3.80 6.13
N ILE A 157 3.63 -4.37 5.60
CA ILE A 157 2.43 -4.70 6.38
C ILE A 157 2.52 -6.15 6.82
N PHE A 158 2.38 -6.39 8.11
CA PHE A 158 2.30 -7.72 8.69
C PHE A 158 0.86 -8.22 8.66
N ILE A 159 0.62 -9.33 7.94
CA ILE A 159 -0.69 -9.98 7.86
C ILE A 159 -0.58 -11.33 8.54
N HIS A 160 -1.51 -11.63 9.44
CA HIS A 160 -1.50 -12.88 10.20
C HIS A 160 -2.87 -13.20 10.79
N VAL A 161 -3.02 -14.44 11.24
CA VAL A 161 -4.14 -14.90 12.06
C VAL A 161 -3.61 -15.24 13.45
N PRO A 162 -4.01 -14.54 14.53
CA PRO A 162 -3.64 -14.93 15.88
C PRO A 162 -4.26 -16.29 16.25
N ASP A 163 -3.58 -17.04 17.09
CA ASP A 163 -4.07 -18.35 17.57
C ASP A 163 -5.48 -18.24 18.16
N GLY A 164 -6.39 -19.08 17.67
CA GLY A 164 -7.78 -19.13 18.12
C GLY A 164 -8.65 -17.94 17.69
N SER A 165 -8.14 -17.05 16.83
CA SER A 165 -8.92 -15.93 16.30
C SER A 165 -9.81 -16.37 15.13
N SER A 166 -11.01 -15.79 15.04
CA SER A 166 -11.87 -15.84 13.87
C SER A 166 -11.63 -14.69 12.89
N CYS A 167 -10.60 -13.85 13.14
CA CYS A 167 -10.25 -12.70 12.33
C CYS A 167 -8.83 -12.80 11.82
N GLN A 168 -8.62 -12.27 10.62
CA GLN A 168 -7.30 -11.91 10.11
C GLN A 168 -6.94 -10.50 10.56
N PHE A 169 -5.64 -10.24 10.73
CA PHE A 169 -5.11 -8.96 11.17
C PHE A 169 -4.06 -8.44 10.22
N ALA A 170 -4.08 -7.15 10.00
CA ALA A 170 -2.99 -6.40 9.39
C ALA A 170 -2.43 -5.40 10.39
N ALA A 171 -1.12 -5.34 10.52
CA ALA A 171 -0.43 -4.40 11.39
C ALA A 171 0.75 -3.74 10.68
N ALA A 172 0.99 -2.47 10.99
CA ALA A 172 2.17 -1.73 10.56
C ALA A 172 2.63 -0.79 11.67
N THR A 173 3.94 -0.61 11.80
CA THR A 173 4.54 0.30 12.79
C THR A 173 5.91 0.81 12.31
N ASP A 174 6.25 2.04 12.68
CA ASP A 174 7.58 2.63 12.54
C ASP A 174 8.31 2.78 13.88
N GLY A 175 7.70 2.27 14.97
CA GLY A 175 8.20 2.38 16.35
C GLY A 175 7.73 3.63 17.09
N ASN A 176 7.13 4.62 16.40
CA ASN A 176 6.53 5.81 17.00
C ASN A 176 5.00 5.80 16.91
N ARG A 177 4.46 5.04 16.00
CA ARG A 177 3.03 4.81 15.81
C ARG A 177 2.79 3.38 15.34
N LEU A 178 1.61 2.87 15.61
CA LEU A 178 1.13 1.56 15.20
C LEU A 178 -0.27 1.73 14.61
N ALA A 179 -0.55 1.05 13.53
CA ALA A 179 -1.92 0.82 13.05
C ALA A 179 -2.18 -0.68 13.01
N ARG A 180 -3.36 -1.10 13.49
CA ARG A 180 -3.85 -2.48 13.39
C ARG A 180 -5.28 -2.46 12.88
N TYR A 181 -5.51 -3.21 11.83
CA TYR A 181 -6.85 -3.43 11.27
C TYR A 181 -7.18 -4.92 11.34
N HIS A 182 -8.42 -5.29 11.65
CA HIS A 182 -8.88 -6.67 11.61
C HIS A 182 -10.15 -6.79 10.75
N TRP A 183 -10.35 -7.99 10.20
CA TRP A 183 -11.53 -8.34 9.43
C TRP A 183 -11.86 -9.83 9.63
N ASP A 184 -13.07 -10.22 9.27
CA ASP A 184 -13.48 -11.63 9.37
C ASP A 184 -12.55 -12.50 8.52
N MET A 185 -12.15 -13.63 9.08
CA MET A 185 -11.25 -14.57 8.40
C MET A 185 -11.93 -15.16 7.18
N ALA A 186 -11.25 -15.09 6.04
CA ALA A 186 -11.73 -15.73 4.82
C ALA A 186 -11.54 -17.26 4.91
N GLU A 187 -12.44 -18.03 4.28
CA GLU A 187 -12.30 -19.48 4.14
C GLU A 187 -11.02 -19.82 3.35
N GLY A 188 -10.19 -20.68 3.90
CA GLY A 188 -8.88 -21.04 3.36
C GLY A 188 -7.71 -20.24 3.93
N ALA A 189 -7.97 -19.18 4.73
CA ALA A 189 -6.93 -18.42 5.41
C ALA A 189 -6.53 -19.00 6.77
N GLU A 190 -7.23 -20.06 7.23
CA GLU A 190 -6.95 -20.73 8.51
C GLU A 190 -5.53 -21.29 8.52
N GLY A 191 -4.78 -20.96 9.55
CA GLY A 191 -3.40 -21.45 9.69
C GLY A 191 -2.39 -20.82 8.73
N MET A 192 -2.76 -19.73 8.04
CA MET A 192 -1.81 -18.98 7.23
C MET A 192 -0.59 -18.57 8.09
N PRO A 193 0.63 -18.64 7.55
CA PRO A 193 1.78 -18.10 8.24
C PRO A 193 1.66 -16.57 8.37
N GLY A 194 2.17 -16.01 9.47
CA GLY A 194 2.35 -14.57 9.57
C GLY A 194 3.40 -14.11 8.54
N ILE A 195 3.01 -13.19 7.66
CA ILE A 195 3.88 -12.69 6.58
C ILE A 195 3.99 -11.17 6.59
N ILE A 196 5.14 -10.66 6.18
CA ILE A 196 5.36 -9.22 6.01
C ILE A 196 5.42 -8.92 4.52
N ILE A 197 4.41 -8.23 3.99
CA ILE A 197 4.35 -7.82 2.59
C ILE A 197 5.10 -6.49 2.43
N PRO A 198 6.14 -6.43 1.57
CA PRO A 198 6.96 -5.23 1.42
C PRO A 198 6.17 -4.01 0.95
N ARG A 199 6.56 -2.82 1.40
CA ARG A 199 5.93 -1.54 1.06
C ARG A 199 5.76 -1.32 -0.46
N LYS A 200 6.77 -1.70 -1.27
CA LYS A 200 6.69 -1.59 -2.74
C LYS A 200 5.59 -2.49 -3.30
N ALA A 201 5.49 -3.73 -2.80
CA ALA A 201 4.43 -4.66 -3.19
C ALA A 201 3.04 -4.12 -2.82
N ILE A 202 2.89 -3.55 -1.62
CA ILE A 202 1.64 -2.93 -1.16
C ILE A 202 1.24 -1.75 -2.07
N ALA A 203 2.19 -0.89 -2.43
CA ALA A 203 1.92 0.24 -3.33
C ALA A 203 1.52 -0.24 -4.73
N THR A 204 2.19 -1.27 -5.26
CA THR A 204 1.85 -1.90 -6.54
C THR A 204 0.47 -2.54 -6.48
N LEU A 205 0.19 -3.31 -5.43
CA LEU A 205 -1.10 -3.96 -5.21
C LEU A 205 -2.24 -2.93 -5.18
N GLY A 206 -2.10 -1.84 -4.43
CA GLY A 206 -3.10 -0.77 -4.40
C GLY A 206 -3.43 -0.21 -5.79
N GLN A 207 -2.39 0.07 -6.61
CA GLN A 207 -2.60 0.55 -7.99
C GLN A 207 -3.34 -0.47 -8.87
N LEU A 208 -3.05 -1.77 -8.72
CA LEU A 208 -3.69 -2.83 -9.50
C LEU A 208 -5.16 -3.03 -9.08
N LEU A 209 -5.45 -2.94 -7.79
CA LEU A 209 -6.81 -3.05 -7.23
C LEU A 209 -7.73 -1.90 -7.67
N ASP A 210 -7.21 -0.67 -7.72
CA ASP A 210 -7.95 0.50 -8.20
C ASP A 210 -8.40 0.35 -9.67
N GLU A 211 -7.66 -0.45 -10.45
CA GLU A 211 -7.94 -0.64 -11.87
C GLU A 211 -8.91 -1.80 -12.15
N GLU A 212 -8.88 -2.87 -11.38
CA GLU A 212 -9.55 -4.13 -11.75
C GLU A 212 -10.63 -4.61 -10.77
N GLY A 213 -10.70 -4.20 -9.55
CA GLY A 213 -11.76 -4.57 -8.59
C GLY A 213 -12.19 -6.05 -8.59
N GLY A 214 -13.21 -6.39 -7.83
CA GLY A 214 -13.82 -7.73 -7.82
C GLY A 214 -13.22 -8.68 -6.79
N THR A 215 -13.33 -9.99 -7.04
CA THR A 215 -12.75 -11.04 -6.19
C THR A 215 -11.31 -11.29 -6.59
N ILE A 216 -10.45 -11.45 -5.60
CA ILE A 216 -9.01 -11.60 -5.73
C ILE A 216 -8.61 -12.94 -5.13
N GLY A 217 -7.86 -13.74 -5.89
CA GLY A 217 -7.17 -14.91 -5.36
C GLY A 217 -5.93 -14.47 -4.58
N VAL A 218 -5.78 -14.95 -3.36
CA VAL A 218 -4.63 -14.71 -2.51
C VAL A 218 -3.98 -16.05 -2.17
N SER A 219 -2.69 -16.17 -2.43
CA SER A 219 -1.89 -17.34 -2.05
C SER A 219 -0.67 -16.87 -1.28
N VAL A 220 -0.38 -17.50 -0.15
CA VAL A 220 0.75 -17.10 0.70
C VAL A 220 1.55 -18.30 1.19
N SER A 221 2.84 -18.08 1.35
CA SER A 221 3.75 -18.94 2.10
C SER A 221 4.67 -18.09 2.96
N THR A 222 5.45 -18.72 3.83
CA THR A 222 6.41 -17.98 4.66
C THR A 222 7.36 -17.10 3.86
N GLN A 223 7.66 -17.44 2.60
CA GLN A 223 8.66 -16.76 1.78
C GLN A 223 8.06 -15.94 0.64
N ARG A 224 6.77 -16.11 0.29
CA ARG A 224 6.18 -15.55 -0.92
C ARG A 224 4.71 -15.24 -0.74
N PHE A 225 4.24 -14.33 -1.57
CA PHE A 225 2.82 -14.04 -1.74
C PHE A 225 2.47 -13.96 -3.23
N ARG A 226 1.21 -14.19 -3.54
CA ARG A 226 0.63 -14.05 -4.87
C ARG A 226 -0.78 -13.46 -4.75
N PHE A 227 -1.08 -12.48 -5.60
CA PHE A 227 -2.41 -11.90 -5.77
C PHE A 227 -2.84 -12.04 -7.22
N GLU A 228 -3.98 -12.70 -7.43
CA GLU A 228 -4.60 -12.85 -8.75
C GLU A 228 -5.78 -11.87 -8.86
N ILE A 229 -5.62 -10.86 -9.71
CA ILE A 229 -6.56 -9.74 -9.88
C ILE A 229 -7.02 -9.77 -11.32
N GLY A 230 -8.15 -10.41 -11.60
CA GLY A 230 -8.63 -10.62 -12.96
C GLY A 230 -7.57 -11.26 -13.86
N LYS A 231 -7.03 -10.51 -14.83
CA LYS A 231 -5.97 -10.97 -15.75
C LYS A 231 -4.56 -10.51 -15.35
N THR A 232 -4.41 -9.99 -14.15
CA THR A 232 -3.14 -9.54 -13.59
C THR A 232 -2.75 -10.42 -12.43
N VAL A 233 -1.50 -10.84 -12.38
CA VAL A 233 -0.91 -11.58 -11.27
C VAL A 233 0.25 -10.77 -10.71
N LEU A 234 0.19 -10.46 -9.42
CA LEU A 234 1.30 -9.90 -8.66
C LEU A 234 1.89 -11.01 -7.79
N THR A 235 3.14 -11.35 -7.99
CA THR A 235 3.88 -12.30 -7.15
C THR A 235 5.07 -11.59 -6.53
N GLY A 236 5.43 -11.92 -5.29
CA GLY A 236 6.59 -11.33 -4.66
C GLY A 236 7.13 -12.14 -3.48
N LYS A 237 8.28 -11.72 -3.01
CA LYS A 237 8.90 -12.25 -1.80
C LYS A 237 8.37 -11.50 -0.58
N THR A 238 8.12 -12.22 0.50
CA THR A 238 7.88 -11.63 1.82
C THR A 238 9.19 -11.06 2.38
N ILE A 239 9.10 -10.15 3.34
CA ILE A 239 10.28 -9.73 4.09
C ILE A 239 10.66 -10.86 5.04
N ASP A 240 11.89 -11.37 4.90
CA ASP A 240 12.46 -12.38 5.80
C ASP A 240 12.86 -11.72 7.12
N GLY A 241 11.97 -11.77 8.10
CA GLY A 241 12.15 -11.16 9.40
C GLY A 241 10.97 -11.43 10.33
N GLN A 242 11.19 -11.26 11.61
CA GLN A 242 10.13 -11.40 12.62
C GLN A 242 9.53 -10.03 12.92
N PHE A 243 8.22 -9.87 12.64
CA PHE A 243 7.49 -8.68 13.07
C PHE A 243 7.39 -8.65 14.59
N PRO A 244 7.58 -7.48 15.24
CA PRO A 244 7.55 -7.41 16.71
C PRO A 244 6.17 -7.78 17.27
N GLU A 245 6.16 -8.27 18.50
CA GLU A 245 4.95 -8.56 19.28
C GLU A 245 4.22 -7.25 19.61
N TYR A 246 3.55 -6.68 18.62
CA TYR A 246 2.92 -5.36 18.68
C TYR A 246 1.74 -5.29 19.67
N SER A 247 1.15 -6.42 20.03
CA SER A 247 0.09 -6.49 21.04
C SER A 247 0.50 -5.90 22.38
N ARG A 248 1.79 -5.99 22.71
CA ARG A 248 2.36 -5.47 23.97
C ARG A 248 2.42 -3.95 24.05
N VAL A 249 2.40 -3.27 22.90
CA VAL A 249 2.46 -1.80 22.87
C VAL A 249 1.07 -1.16 22.76
N ILE A 250 0.02 -1.95 22.55
CA ILE A 250 -1.36 -1.48 22.57
C ILE A 250 -1.79 -1.27 24.03
N PRO A 251 -2.13 -0.03 24.43
CA PRO A 251 -2.54 0.25 25.80
C PRO A 251 -3.83 -0.50 26.17
N ALA A 252 -3.79 -1.28 27.24
CA ALA A 252 -4.94 -2.05 27.73
C ALA A 252 -5.73 -1.36 28.84
N GLY A 253 -5.25 -0.23 29.36
CA GLY A 253 -5.80 0.36 30.58
C GLY A 253 -5.70 1.88 30.66
N ASN A 254 -5.73 2.58 29.55
CA ASN A 254 -5.79 4.05 29.52
C ASN A 254 -7.15 4.52 30.07
N PRO A 255 -7.23 5.17 31.25
CA PRO A 255 -8.51 5.45 31.90
C PRO A 255 -9.19 6.74 31.43
N LEU A 256 -8.47 7.61 30.74
CA LEU A 256 -8.95 8.91 30.32
C LEU A 256 -9.48 8.82 28.89
N ASP A 257 -10.75 9.14 28.69
CA ASP A 257 -11.45 9.04 27.40
C ASP A 257 -11.83 10.42 26.91
N CYS A 258 -11.43 10.74 25.69
CA CYS A 258 -11.78 12.00 25.02
C CYS A 258 -12.44 11.73 23.67
N TRP A 259 -13.70 12.15 23.52
CA TRP A 259 -14.46 12.08 22.29
C TRP A 259 -14.43 13.41 21.55
N PHE A 260 -14.19 13.36 20.24
CA PHE A 260 -14.04 14.54 19.38
C PHE A 260 -14.51 14.24 17.95
N GLU A 261 -14.63 15.29 17.13
CA GLU A 261 -14.84 15.18 15.69
C GLU A 261 -13.48 15.24 14.97
N PRO A 262 -13.08 14.17 14.23
CA PRO A 262 -11.73 14.08 13.65
C PRO A 262 -11.48 15.10 12.52
N GLY A 263 -12.52 15.52 11.79
CA GLY A 263 -12.40 16.54 10.75
C GLY A 263 -11.93 17.90 11.29
N PRO A 264 -12.71 18.54 12.16
CA PRO A 264 -12.34 19.82 12.81
C PRO A 264 -11.00 19.76 13.53
N LEU A 265 -10.71 18.65 14.24
CA LEU A 265 -9.42 18.49 14.92
C LEU A 265 -8.25 18.44 13.93
N ALA A 266 -8.37 17.70 12.84
CA ALA A 266 -7.32 17.61 11.81
C ALA A 266 -7.06 18.97 11.15
N GLU A 267 -8.12 19.71 10.82
CA GLU A 267 -7.99 21.05 10.25
C GLU A 267 -7.31 22.05 11.22
N ALA A 268 -7.64 21.99 12.51
CA ALA A 268 -6.98 22.80 13.52
C ALA A 268 -5.49 22.44 13.66
N VAL A 269 -5.16 21.12 13.66
CA VAL A 269 -3.76 20.66 13.65
C VAL A 269 -3.01 21.20 12.44
N GLU A 270 -3.59 21.13 11.23
CA GLU A 270 -2.97 21.68 10.01
C GLU A 270 -2.72 23.19 10.14
N ARG A 271 -3.68 23.97 10.66
CA ARG A 271 -3.54 25.43 10.85
C ARG A 271 -2.42 25.77 11.81
N VAL A 272 -2.38 25.18 13.00
CA VAL A 272 -1.34 25.53 14.00
C VAL A 272 0.05 25.04 13.59
N LEU A 273 0.14 23.95 12.83
CA LEU A 273 1.41 23.44 12.31
C LEU A 273 2.05 24.32 11.22
N THR A 274 1.34 25.31 10.67
CA THR A 274 1.90 26.20 9.64
C THR A 274 3.11 26.98 10.12
N ILE A 275 3.18 27.31 11.41
CA ILE A 275 4.31 28.04 11.99
C ILE A 275 5.47 27.14 12.44
N SER A 276 5.26 25.80 12.45
CA SER A 276 6.29 24.85 12.89
C SER A 276 7.46 24.82 11.92
N SER A 277 8.66 25.15 12.39
CA SER A 277 9.91 25.12 11.61
C SER A 277 10.73 23.85 11.85
N ASP A 278 10.44 23.10 12.89
CA ASP A 278 11.21 21.91 13.24
C ASP A 278 10.85 20.65 12.41
N LYS A 279 11.76 19.68 12.36
CA LYS A 279 11.56 18.42 11.64
C LYS A 279 10.50 17.53 12.29
N THR A 280 10.34 17.62 13.60
CA THR A 280 9.39 16.81 14.38
C THR A 280 7.99 17.36 14.30
N ARG A 281 7.83 18.64 13.94
CA ARG A 281 6.53 19.34 13.96
C ARG A 281 5.78 19.06 15.24
N ALA A 282 6.46 19.28 16.38
CA ALA A 282 5.90 19.05 17.70
C ALA A 282 4.67 19.92 17.92
N ILE A 283 3.60 19.32 18.44
CA ILE A 283 2.36 19.96 18.83
C ILE A 283 1.97 19.50 20.23
N ALA A 284 1.57 20.42 21.10
CA ALA A 284 0.97 20.09 22.37
C ALA A 284 -0.55 20.11 22.28
N LEU A 285 -1.20 19.10 22.83
CA LEU A 285 -2.63 19.01 23.04
C LEU A 285 -2.90 19.12 24.55
N ASN A 286 -3.63 20.15 24.95
CA ASN A 286 -4.12 20.33 26.31
C ASN A 286 -5.59 19.89 26.33
N PHE A 287 -5.86 18.75 26.97
CA PHE A 287 -7.20 18.20 27.12
C PHE A 287 -7.87 18.77 28.35
N GLU A 288 -9.05 19.33 28.18
CA GLU A 288 -9.95 19.79 29.22
C GLU A 288 -11.37 19.22 28.98
N PRO A 289 -12.27 19.22 29.96
CA PRO A 289 -13.56 18.54 29.84
C PRO A 289 -14.41 18.85 28.59
N LYS A 290 -14.22 20.05 28.01
CA LYS A 290 -15.02 20.52 26.86
C LYS A 290 -14.21 20.97 25.66
N SER A 291 -12.90 21.00 25.76
CA SER A 291 -12.02 21.48 24.69
C SER A 291 -10.66 20.78 24.66
N ILE A 292 -10.11 20.69 23.49
CA ILE A 292 -8.70 20.37 23.25
C ILE A 292 -8.05 21.66 22.75
N THR A 293 -7.15 22.25 23.53
CA THR A 293 -6.33 23.39 23.10
C THR A 293 -5.06 22.86 22.44
N LEU A 294 -4.90 23.17 21.16
CA LEU A 294 -3.69 22.85 20.38
C LEU A 294 -2.70 24.00 20.52
N GLU A 295 -1.42 23.69 20.73
CA GLU A 295 -0.36 24.70 20.84
C GLU A 295 0.87 24.27 20.06
N VAL A 296 1.41 25.20 19.28
CA VAL A 296 2.72 25.09 18.62
C VAL A 296 3.57 26.29 18.98
N VAL A 297 4.80 26.03 19.41
CA VAL A 297 5.80 27.06 19.70
C VAL A 297 6.96 26.90 18.73
N SER A 298 7.24 27.93 17.95
CA SER A 298 8.40 28.00 17.06
C SER A 298 9.29 29.15 17.50
N PRO A 299 10.56 28.90 17.84
CA PRO A 299 11.47 29.98 18.22
C PRO A 299 11.63 31.07 17.16
N GLU A 300 11.45 30.70 15.88
CA GLU A 300 11.64 31.62 14.75
C GLU A 300 10.34 32.29 14.31
N ASN A 301 9.20 31.58 14.38
CA ASN A 301 7.93 32.02 13.77
C ASN A 301 6.87 32.45 14.81
N GLY A 302 7.14 32.28 16.12
CA GLY A 302 6.20 32.63 17.18
C GLY A 302 5.34 31.46 17.67
N THR A 303 4.11 31.75 18.11
CA THR A 303 3.20 30.78 18.73
C THR A 303 1.87 30.73 17.99
N ALA A 304 1.28 29.55 17.88
CA ALA A 304 -0.09 29.37 17.43
C ALA A 304 -0.87 28.54 18.45
N SER A 305 -2.13 28.89 18.64
CA SER A 305 -3.05 28.16 19.50
C SER A 305 -4.44 28.15 18.89
N GLU A 306 -5.16 27.04 19.05
CA GLU A 306 -6.54 26.88 18.60
C GLU A 306 -7.28 25.87 19.49
N ASP A 307 -8.56 26.18 19.80
CA ASP A 307 -9.43 25.35 20.60
C ASP A 307 -10.39 24.54 19.73
N VAL A 308 -10.53 23.25 20.02
CA VAL A 308 -11.46 22.35 19.35
C VAL A 308 -12.39 21.73 20.39
N PRO A 309 -13.71 21.70 20.17
CA PRO A 309 -14.66 21.08 21.10
C PRO A 309 -14.40 19.57 21.26
N CYS A 310 -14.53 19.08 22.49
CA CYS A 310 -14.45 17.66 22.83
C CYS A 310 -15.30 17.31 24.05
N GLU A 311 -15.40 16.04 24.37
CA GLU A 311 -15.94 15.50 25.63
C GLU A 311 -14.83 14.68 26.29
N PHE A 312 -14.17 15.23 27.28
CA PHE A 312 -13.09 14.60 28.02
C PHE A 312 -13.51 14.29 29.45
N ASN A 313 -13.26 13.07 29.93
CA ASN A 313 -13.70 12.58 31.23
C ASN A 313 -12.68 12.76 32.36
N GLY A 314 -11.52 13.37 32.08
CA GLY A 314 -10.42 13.51 33.03
C GLY A 314 -10.18 14.95 33.53
N ASP A 315 -9.24 15.06 34.45
CA ASP A 315 -8.63 16.34 34.80
C ASP A 315 -7.73 16.83 33.65
N ALA A 316 -7.37 18.13 33.66
CA ALA A 316 -6.56 18.73 32.61
C ALA A 316 -5.26 17.94 32.37
N LEU A 317 -5.02 17.56 31.10
CA LEU A 317 -3.87 16.75 30.67
C LEU A 317 -3.18 17.39 29.47
N ARG A 318 -1.86 17.63 29.57
CA ARG A 318 -1.04 18.10 28.47
C ARG A 318 -0.17 17.00 27.91
N ILE A 319 -0.29 16.71 26.61
CA ILE A 319 0.51 15.71 25.89
C ILE A 319 1.04 16.32 24.58
N GLY A 320 2.31 16.03 24.27
CA GLY A 320 2.91 16.37 23.00
C GLY A 320 2.85 15.23 21.99
N PHE A 321 2.70 15.57 20.71
CA PHE A 321 2.75 14.59 19.61
C PHE A 321 3.57 15.13 18.44
N ASN A 322 4.01 14.22 17.58
CA ASN A 322 4.43 14.58 16.23
C ASN A 322 3.17 14.93 15.42
N GLY A 323 3.05 16.17 14.98
CA GLY A 323 1.85 16.68 14.31
C GLY A 323 1.56 15.98 12.98
N ARG A 324 2.58 15.51 12.25
CA ARG A 324 2.36 14.71 11.02
C ARG A 324 1.77 13.35 11.35
N TYR A 325 2.32 12.68 12.36
CA TYR A 325 1.78 11.38 12.79
C TYR A 325 0.36 11.50 13.32
N LEU A 326 0.07 12.59 14.04
CA LEU A 326 -1.29 12.89 14.48
C LEU A 326 -2.24 13.09 13.30
N LEU A 327 -1.84 13.85 12.27
CA LEU A 327 -2.65 14.03 11.06
C LEU A 327 -2.91 12.71 10.32
N ASP A 328 -1.90 11.85 10.22
CA ASP A 328 -2.06 10.54 9.59
C ASP A 328 -3.06 9.65 10.35
N VAL A 329 -3.02 9.66 11.69
CA VAL A 329 -4.00 8.96 12.54
C VAL A 329 -5.39 9.57 12.38
N LEU A 330 -5.53 10.89 12.44
CA LEU A 330 -6.82 11.58 12.29
C LEU A 330 -7.45 11.35 10.91
N ALA A 331 -6.64 11.23 9.85
CA ALA A 331 -7.11 10.88 8.52
C ALA A 331 -7.83 9.53 8.50
N GLN A 332 -7.33 8.56 9.28
CA GLN A 332 -7.97 7.24 9.41
C GLN A 332 -9.26 7.28 10.26
N MET A 333 -9.37 8.24 11.16
CA MET A 333 -10.55 8.38 12.04
C MET A 333 -11.74 9.07 11.37
N LYS A 334 -11.54 9.75 10.24
CA LYS A 334 -12.63 10.46 9.51
C LYS A 334 -13.73 9.55 8.97
N GLY A 335 -13.49 8.23 8.87
CA GLY A 335 -14.45 7.28 8.32
C GLY A 335 -14.91 7.65 6.91
N THR A 336 -16.20 7.54 6.64
CA THR A 336 -16.80 7.92 5.34
C THR A 336 -16.98 9.44 5.16
N GLY A 337 -16.53 10.26 6.12
CA GLY A 337 -16.67 11.72 6.06
C GLY A 337 -18.08 12.25 6.30
N ALA A 338 -19.00 11.42 6.83
CA ALA A 338 -20.33 11.87 7.21
C ALA A 338 -20.25 12.92 8.33
N GLU A 339 -21.08 13.95 8.25
CA GLU A 339 -21.24 14.92 9.34
C GLU A 339 -21.58 14.19 10.65
N GLY A 340 -20.91 14.56 11.75
CA GLY A 340 -21.11 13.96 13.06
C GLY A 340 -20.33 12.66 13.28
N THR A 341 -19.41 12.26 12.39
CA THR A 341 -18.48 11.17 12.68
C THR A 341 -17.65 11.52 13.91
N ARG A 342 -17.73 10.69 14.93
CA ARG A 342 -16.97 10.86 16.18
C ARG A 342 -15.86 9.82 16.25
N ALA A 343 -14.76 10.22 16.86
CA ALA A 343 -13.65 9.35 17.25
C ALA A 343 -13.26 9.64 18.68
N ARG A 344 -12.49 8.76 19.26
CA ARG A 344 -11.96 8.94 20.61
C ARG A 344 -10.49 8.64 20.71
N VAL A 345 -9.86 9.23 21.71
CA VAL A 345 -8.53 8.88 22.17
C VAL A 345 -8.58 8.47 23.64
N LEU A 346 -7.96 7.33 23.93
CA LEU A 346 -7.75 6.86 25.30
C LEU A 346 -6.33 7.22 25.74
N LEU A 347 -6.24 7.89 26.89
CA LEU A 347 -5.02 8.48 27.45
C LEU A 347 -4.79 7.98 28.88
N ALA A 348 -3.55 8.00 29.34
CA ALA A 348 -3.20 7.72 30.72
C ALA A 348 -2.42 8.88 31.35
N ASP A 349 -1.24 9.17 30.84
CA ASP A 349 -0.35 10.22 31.31
C ASP A 349 0.43 10.85 30.15
N PRO A 350 1.19 11.96 30.35
CA PRO A 350 1.92 12.63 29.28
C PRO A 350 3.02 11.81 28.59
N ALA A 351 3.44 10.69 29.18
CA ALA A 351 4.51 9.85 28.66
C ALA A 351 4.02 8.47 28.14
N ALA A 352 2.75 8.13 28.41
CA ALA A 352 2.17 6.85 28.00
C ALA A 352 1.68 6.89 26.54
N PRO A 353 1.74 5.77 25.82
CA PRO A 353 1.15 5.66 24.49
C PRO A 353 -0.36 5.93 24.53
N SER A 354 -0.85 6.64 23.52
CA SER A 354 -2.29 6.93 23.35
C SER A 354 -2.93 5.96 22.35
N LEU A 355 -4.20 5.60 22.60
CA LEU A 355 -4.98 4.70 21.73
C LEU A 355 -6.09 5.47 21.04
N TRP A 356 -6.11 5.47 19.71
CA TRP A 356 -7.05 6.18 18.85
C TRP A 356 -7.93 5.20 18.11
N GLN A 357 -9.26 5.40 18.17
CA GLN A 357 -10.24 4.52 17.53
C GLN A 357 -11.60 5.23 17.36
N GLN A 358 -12.47 4.71 16.49
CA GLN A 358 -13.82 5.26 16.31
C GLN A 358 -14.79 4.77 17.40
N SER A 359 -14.64 3.55 17.90
CA SER A 359 -15.43 2.94 18.95
C SER A 359 -14.66 1.80 19.61
N ASP A 360 -15.18 1.19 20.67
CA ASP A 360 -14.57 0.02 21.33
C ASP A 360 -14.45 -1.19 20.39
N GLU A 361 -15.41 -1.36 19.49
CA GLU A 361 -15.51 -2.47 18.55
C GLU A 361 -14.93 -2.09 17.16
N ALA A 362 -14.22 -0.96 17.06
CA ALA A 362 -13.68 -0.54 15.78
C ALA A 362 -12.66 -1.54 15.23
N ALA A 363 -12.81 -1.93 13.97
CA ALA A 363 -11.85 -2.80 13.27
C ALA A 363 -10.45 -2.21 13.20
N LEU A 364 -10.35 -0.88 13.16
CA LEU A 364 -9.09 -0.12 13.16
C LEU A 364 -8.82 0.45 14.54
N LEU A 365 -7.60 0.22 15.02
CA LEU A 365 -7.01 0.97 16.12
C LEU A 365 -5.65 1.53 15.72
N CYS A 366 -5.33 2.70 16.26
CA CYS A 366 -4.01 3.32 16.09
C CYS A 366 -3.41 3.63 17.47
N VAL A 367 -2.12 3.38 17.61
CA VAL A 367 -1.34 3.81 18.79
C VAL A 367 -0.40 4.92 18.34
N LEU A 368 -0.33 6.00 19.12
CA LEU A 368 0.59 7.10 18.88
C LEU A 368 1.43 7.34 20.13
N MET A 369 2.75 7.31 19.94
CA MET A 369 3.70 7.60 21.01
C MET A 369 3.76 9.09 21.28
N PRO A 370 3.78 9.50 22.56
CA PRO A 370 3.91 10.90 22.92
C PRO A 370 5.31 11.44 22.60
N LEU A 371 5.38 12.76 22.42
CA LEU A 371 6.61 13.52 22.26
C LEU A 371 6.72 14.53 23.41
N ARG A 372 7.92 14.78 23.92
CA ARG A 372 8.14 15.82 24.92
C ARG A 372 8.01 17.20 24.27
N VAL A 373 7.17 18.07 24.84
CA VAL A 373 6.86 19.45 24.41
C VAL A 373 6.99 20.42 25.58
#